data_23c244ae03070315a54ca877e7844696
#
_entry.id   23c244ae03070315a54ca877e7844696
#
_cell.length_a   1.000
_cell.length_b   1.000
_cell.length_c   1.000
_cell.angle_alpha   90.00
_cell.angle_beta   90.00
_cell.angle_gamma   90.00
#
_symmetry.space_group_name_H-M   'P 1'
#
loop_
_entity.id
_entity.type
_entity.pdbx_description
1 polymer ?
#
loop_
_entity_poly.entity_id
_entity_poly.type
_entity_poly.pdbx_seq_one_letter_code
_entity_poly.pdbx_strand_id
1 'polypeptide(L)'
;MTTTVDLESMSAEERASLDNDTFFQDEWRYLHQQMHEKHKGHESMHAWMILILLLTVIVSQILLVEWKKRYNRSYQRVSLVAMWIIPLVISFNHMWIRFIVIWVIFTILTAIVISRALQKPIAGMTPRLVYKWFYLIYMISYAIGVVGYIIVLLTLLGVNLMFRSLPQPWMDCGLLCLFYGLYYGVLGRDISEIITDKMAAKIGYYTATGIPVRQLEPNICAVCGNPILVQDNSNAIVEKTYNLTCGHTFHEFCIRGWCIVGKKQTCPYCKEKVDLKRMFCNPWEKPHVFYGSLLDFIRYLVAWQPVIFSGVQFVNYILGLE
;
A
#
# COMPACT_ATOMS: atom_id res chain seq x y z
N MET A 1 -22.94 50.95 24.77
CA MET A 1 -24.31 50.99 25.31
C MET A 1 -24.42 49.78 26.23
N THR A 2 -24.09 49.93 27.48
CA THR A 2 -24.18 48.91 28.53
C THR A 2 -25.62 48.98 29.07
N THR A 3 -26.42 48.00 28.68
CA THR A 3 -27.73 47.78 29.27
C THR A 3 -27.53 47.32 30.72
N THR A 4 -27.75 48.21 31.68
CA THR A 4 -27.88 47.86 33.08
C THR A 4 -29.19 47.05 33.21
N VAL A 5 -29.07 45.74 33.46
CA VAL A 5 -30.20 44.89 33.76
C VAL A 5 -30.67 45.24 35.17
N ASP A 6 -31.91 45.69 35.29
CA ASP A 6 -32.52 46.00 36.59
C ASP A 6 -32.77 44.70 37.38
N LEU A 7 -31.90 44.40 38.31
CA LEU A 7 -31.93 43.20 39.17
C LEU A 7 -33.14 43.17 40.14
N GLU A 8 -33.85 44.27 40.32
CA GLU A 8 -34.99 44.34 41.23
C GLU A 8 -36.30 43.75 40.66
N SER A 9 -36.40 43.59 39.35
CA SER A 9 -37.62 43.08 38.70
C SER A 9 -37.58 41.59 38.39
N MET A 10 -36.48 40.88 38.66
CA MET A 10 -36.32 39.44 38.33
C MET A 10 -36.88 38.53 39.43
N SER A 11 -37.51 37.42 39.03
CA SER A 11 -37.97 36.39 39.95
C SER A 11 -36.82 35.67 40.68
N ALA A 12 -37.09 35.07 41.82
CA ALA A 12 -36.06 34.37 42.62
C ALA A 12 -35.41 33.23 41.85
N GLU A 13 -36.14 32.59 40.93
CA GLU A 13 -35.63 31.51 40.07
C GLU A 13 -34.70 32.05 38.97
N GLU A 14 -35.00 33.21 38.39
CA GLU A 14 -34.14 33.86 37.39
C GLU A 14 -32.85 34.36 38.01
N ARG A 15 -32.88 34.86 39.23
CA ARG A 15 -31.67 35.24 39.98
C ARG A 15 -30.80 34.05 40.31
N ALA A 16 -31.39 32.91 40.72
CA ALA A 16 -30.67 31.67 41.00
C ALA A 16 -30.04 31.07 39.75
N SER A 17 -30.67 31.15 38.56
CA SER A 17 -30.10 30.72 37.30
C SER A 17 -28.96 31.63 36.83
N LEU A 18 -29.09 32.94 37.02
CA LEU A 18 -28.04 33.92 36.67
C LEU A 18 -26.80 33.76 37.55
N ASP A 19 -26.99 33.49 38.83
CA ASP A 19 -25.93 33.27 39.82
C ASP A 19 -25.18 31.94 39.52
N ASN A 20 -25.91 30.92 39.05
CA ASN A 20 -25.34 29.66 38.65
C ASN A 20 -24.53 29.79 37.34
N ASP A 21 -25.02 30.57 36.37
CA ASP A 21 -24.32 30.84 35.11
C ASP A 21 -23.05 31.68 35.32
N THR A 22 -23.10 32.65 36.21
CA THR A 22 -21.91 33.46 36.59
C THR A 22 -20.87 32.64 37.34
N PHE A 23 -21.33 31.73 38.25
CA PHE A 23 -20.45 30.80 38.96
C PHE A 23 -19.73 29.86 38.00
N PHE A 24 -20.46 29.25 37.05
CA PHE A 24 -19.85 28.39 36.01
C PHE A 24 -18.87 29.16 35.11
N GLN A 25 -19.18 30.40 34.74
CA GLN A 25 -18.27 31.22 33.92
C GLN A 25 -16.99 31.59 34.67
N ASP A 26 -17.08 31.88 35.97
CA ASP A 26 -15.91 32.23 36.80
C ASP A 26 -15.04 30.99 37.08
N GLU A 27 -15.66 29.81 37.29
CA GLU A 27 -14.94 28.53 37.38
C GLU A 27 -14.24 28.18 36.08
N TRP A 28 -14.88 28.39 34.94
CA TRP A 28 -14.27 28.23 33.61
C TRP A 28 -13.10 29.18 33.38
N ARG A 29 -13.22 30.45 33.76
CA ARG A 29 -12.13 31.42 33.66
C ARG A 29 -10.97 31.05 34.56
N TYR A 30 -11.22 30.61 35.77
CA TYR A 30 -10.19 30.19 36.72
C TYR A 30 -9.46 28.91 36.20
N LEU A 31 -10.18 27.93 35.74
CA LEU A 31 -9.59 26.73 35.13
C LEU A 31 -8.77 27.06 33.86
N HIS A 32 -9.28 27.99 33.06
CA HIS A 32 -8.59 28.43 31.84
C HIS A 32 -7.32 29.23 32.20
N GLN A 33 -7.35 30.07 33.19
CA GLN A 33 -6.19 30.80 33.71
C GLN A 33 -5.16 29.85 34.31
N GLN A 34 -5.57 28.85 35.10
CA GLN A 34 -4.65 27.83 35.62
C GLN A 34 -4.02 27.00 34.49
N MET A 35 -4.78 26.66 33.46
CA MET A 35 -4.22 25.99 32.28
C MET A 35 -3.22 26.88 31.53
N HIS A 36 -3.55 28.17 31.34
CA HIS A 36 -2.63 29.11 30.72
C HIS A 36 -1.37 29.37 31.55
N GLU A 37 -1.46 29.45 32.86
CA GLU A 37 -0.29 29.59 33.73
C GLU A 37 0.58 28.32 33.72
N LYS A 38 -0.04 27.15 33.73
CA LYS A 38 0.65 25.83 33.64
C LYS A 38 1.35 25.64 32.31
N HIS A 39 0.83 26.26 31.24
CA HIS A 39 1.40 26.23 29.90
C HIS A 39 2.25 27.44 29.52
N LYS A 40 2.38 28.41 30.42
CA LYS A 40 3.22 29.59 30.24
C LYS A 40 4.70 29.19 30.25
N GLY A 41 5.30 29.11 29.05
CA GLY A 41 6.66 28.60 28.83
C GLY A 41 6.70 27.34 27.95
N HIS A 42 5.59 26.56 27.82
CA HIS A 42 5.51 25.40 26.94
C HIS A 42 5.15 25.75 25.50
N GLU A 43 4.57 26.92 25.22
CA GLU A 43 4.20 27.32 23.85
C GLU A 43 5.41 27.37 22.90
N SER A 44 6.53 27.87 23.39
CA SER A 44 7.78 27.88 22.60
C SER A 44 8.33 26.49 22.36
N MET A 45 8.20 25.54 23.31
CA MET A 45 8.61 24.16 23.14
C MET A 45 7.77 23.47 22.07
N HIS A 46 6.45 23.60 22.12
CA HIS A 46 5.56 23.03 21.10
C HIS A 46 5.83 23.61 19.70
N ALA A 47 6.12 24.90 19.61
CA ALA A 47 6.50 25.53 18.35
C ALA A 47 7.81 24.93 17.78
N TRP A 48 8.82 24.71 18.63
CA TRP A 48 10.06 24.05 18.23
C TRP A 48 9.85 22.61 17.84
N MET A 49 9.03 21.82 18.56
CA MET A 49 8.69 20.44 18.19
C MET A 49 8.01 20.37 16.83
N ILE A 50 7.07 21.26 16.55
CA ILE A 50 6.39 21.33 15.24
C ILE A 50 7.37 21.74 14.14
N LEU A 51 8.22 22.71 14.39
CA LEU A 51 9.25 23.14 13.42
C LEU A 51 10.21 21.99 13.08
N ILE A 52 10.70 21.27 14.08
CA ILE A 52 11.57 20.11 13.92
C ILE A 52 10.85 19.01 13.12
N LEU A 53 9.58 18.73 13.44
CA LEU A 53 8.76 17.79 12.70
C LEU A 53 8.68 18.17 11.21
N LEU A 54 8.31 19.40 10.90
CA LEU A 54 8.17 19.88 9.53
C LEU A 54 9.50 19.84 8.78
N LEU A 55 10.59 20.32 9.40
CA LEU A 55 11.91 20.30 8.79
C LEU A 55 12.38 18.86 8.52
N THR A 56 12.23 17.96 9.48
CA THR A 56 12.63 16.55 9.34
C THR A 56 11.82 15.86 8.26
N VAL A 57 10.51 16.11 8.16
CA VAL A 57 9.66 15.56 7.09
C VAL A 57 10.13 16.07 5.73
N ILE A 58 10.38 17.37 5.56
CA ILE A 58 10.84 17.93 4.27
C ILE A 58 12.19 17.35 3.87
N VAL A 59 13.17 17.34 4.78
CA VAL A 59 14.50 16.79 4.50
C VAL A 59 14.42 15.30 4.16
N SER A 60 13.64 14.52 4.91
CA SER A 60 13.44 13.10 4.64
C SER A 60 12.81 12.85 3.27
N GLN A 61 11.84 13.68 2.85
CA GLN A 61 11.23 13.59 1.51
C GLN A 61 12.26 13.82 0.41
N ILE A 62 13.07 14.86 0.54
CA ILE A 62 14.12 15.18 -0.45
C ILE A 62 15.11 14.02 -0.56
N LEU A 63 15.56 13.49 0.58
CA LEU A 63 16.49 12.36 0.63
C LEU A 63 15.91 11.08 0.00
N LEU A 64 14.65 10.75 0.30
CA LEU A 64 13.97 9.59 -0.26
C LEU A 64 13.76 9.70 -1.77
N VAL A 65 13.39 10.88 -2.26
CA VAL A 65 13.21 11.13 -3.71
C VAL A 65 14.54 11.02 -4.42
N GLU A 66 15.61 11.60 -3.88
CA GLU A 66 16.97 11.53 -4.47
C GLU A 66 17.49 10.08 -4.44
N TRP A 67 17.30 9.35 -3.34
CA TRP A 67 17.66 7.93 -3.27
C TRP A 67 16.88 7.10 -4.29
N LYS A 68 15.56 7.30 -4.44
CA LYS A 68 14.75 6.63 -5.44
C LYS A 68 15.24 6.90 -6.86
N LYS A 69 15.65 8.16 -7.17
CA LYS A 69 16.18 8.53 -8.50
C LYS A 69 17.51 7.87 -8.78
N ARG A 70 18.43 7.91 -7.83
CA ARG A 70 19.82 7.48 -8.01
C ARG A 70 20.02 5.97 -7.87
N TYR A 71 19.31 5.34 -6.92
CA TYR A 71 19.46 3.92 -6.57
C TYR A 71 18.13 3.19 -6.47
N ASN A 72 17.34 3.23 -7.52
CA ASN A 72 15.98 2.66 -7.52
C ASN A 72 15.90 1.20 -7.04
N ARG A 73 16.85 0.34 -7.45
CA ARG A 73 16.87 -1.08 -7.02
C ARG A 73 17.13 -1.25 -5.52
N SER A 74 17.96 -0.41 -4.92
CA SER A 74 18.22 -0.41 -3.49
C SER A 74 16.99 0.08 -2.73
N TYR A 75 16.42 1.20 -3.17
CA TYR A 75 15.19 1.77 -2.61
C TYR A 75 14.04 0.76 -2.59
N GLN A 76 13.79 0.07 -3.70
CA GLN A 76 12.72 -0.94 -3.77
C GLN A 76 12.93 -2.10 -2.79
N ARG A 77 14.16 -2.62 -2.69
CA ARG A 77 14.48 -3.73 -1.77
C ARG A 77 14.34 -3.32 -0.31
N VAL A 78 14.88 -2.16 0.05
CA VAL A 78 14.80 -1.66 1.45
C VAL A 78 13.36 -1.33 1.82
N SER A 79 12.60 -0.67 0.93
CA SER A 79 11.18 -0.41 1.17
C SER A 79 10.36 -1.69 1.33
N LEU A 80 10.65 -2.74 0.55
CA LEU A 80 9.96 -4.02 0.69
C LEU A 80 10.27 -4.69 2.04
N VAL A 81 11.54 -4.69 2.47
CA VAL A 81 11.93 -5.22 3.77
C VAL A 81 11.31 -4.42 4.91
N ALA A 82 11.31 -3.09 4.82
CA ALA A 82 10.66 -2.21 5.78
C ALA A 82 9.15 -2.49 5.86
N MET A 83 8.46 -2.57 4.73
CA MET A 83 7.03 -2.94 4.65
C MET A 83 6.73 -4.30 5.31
N TRP A 84 7.67 -5.23 5.24
CA TRP A 84 7.49 -6.57 5.79
C TRP A 84 7.74 -6.62 7.30
N ILE A 85 8.75 -5.88 7.81
CA ILE A 85 9.18 -5.93 9.22
C ILE A 85 8.39 -4.94 10.09
N ILE A 86 8.21 -3.68 9.65
CA ILE A 86 7.66 -2.61 10.49
C ILE A 86 6.26 -2.93 11.01
N PRO A 87 5.28 -3.35 10.18
CA PRO A 87 3.96 -3.70 10.70
C PRO A 87 3.97 -4.90 11.63
N LEU A 88 4.91 -5.84 11.43
CA LEU A 88 5.09 -6.98 12.31
C LEU A 88 5.54 -6.55 13.71
N VAL A 89 6.55 -5.68 13.79
CA VAL A 89 7.05 -5.14 15.07
C VAL A 89 5.95 -4.36 15.79
N ILE A 90 5.22 -3.50 15.09
CA ILE A 90 4.09 -2.75 15.66
C ILE A 90 3.02 -3.72 16.16
N SER A 91 2.69 -4.77 15.40
CA SER A 91 1.67 -5.76 15.77
C SER A 91 2.06 -6.59 16.99
N PHE A 92 3.36 -6.89 17.17
CA PHE A 92 3.85 -7.54 18.38
C PHE A 92 3.72 -6.61 19.60
N ASN A 93 4.07 -5.35 19.48
CA ASN A 93 3.98 -4.38 20.58
C ASN A 93 2.52 -4.16 21.03
N HIS A 94 1.57 -4.19 20.07
CA HIS A 94 0.15 -4.00 20.34
C HIS A 94 -0.66 -5.30 20.48
N MET A 95 0.00 -6.48 20.45
CA MET A 95 -0.62 -7.79 20.55
C MET A 95 -1.74 -8.05 19.53
N TRP A 96 -1.57 -7.59 18.28
CA TRP A 96 -2.55 -7.80 17.21
C TRP A 96 -2.44 -9.21 16.60
N ILE A 97 -2.90 -10.20 17.34
CA ILE A 97 -2.78 -11.63 17.00
C ILE A 97 -3.37 -11.93 15.61
N ARG A 98 -4.53 -11.34 15.28
CA ARG A 98 -5.18 -11.56 13.96
C ARG A 98 -4.27 -11.20 12.81
N PHE A 99 -3.60 -10.05 12.89
CA PHE A 99 -2.65 -9.62 11.85
C PHE A 99 -1.47 -10.56 11.76
N ILE A 100 -0.88 -10.95 12.89
CA ILE A 100 0.29 -11.83 12.95
C ILE A 100 -0.02 -13.18 12.29
N VAL A 101 -1.17 -13.81 12.59
CA VAL A 101 -1.58 -15.09 12.00
C VAL A 101 -1.70 -14.99 10.47
N ILE A 102 -2.40 -13.97 9.97
CA ILE A 102 -2.58 -13.76 8.52
C ILE A 102 -1.21 -13.49 7.86
N TRP A 103 -0.37 -12.68 8.49
CA TRP A 103 0.98 -12.36 8.01
C TRP A 103 1.87 -13.62 7.92
N VAL A 104 1.84 -14.51 8.94
CA VAL A 104 2.59 -15.78 8.93
C VAL A 104 2.11 -16.68 7.80
N ILE A 105 0.79 -16.87 7.65
CA ILE A 105 0.22 -17.70 6.58
C ILE A 105 0.62 -17.16 5.20
N PHE A 106 0.45 -15.86 4.98
CA PHE A 106 0.85 -15.20 3.73
C PHE A 106 2.33 -15.40 3.44
N THR A 107 3.19 -15.21 4.43
CA THR A 107 4.65 -15.33 4.29
C THR A 107 5.06 -16.77 3.96
N ILE A 108 4.51 -17.78 4.65
CA ILE A 108 4.82 -19.19 4.39
C ILE A 108 4.40 -19.58 2.96
N LEU A 109 3.15 -19.28 2.57
CA LEU A 109 2.65 -19.62 1.24
C LEU A 109 3.46 -18.93 0.14
N THR A 110 3.75 -17.64 0.31
CA THR A 110 4.56 -16.88 -0.65
C THR A 110 6.00 -17.38 -0.71
N ALA A 111 6.61 -17.74 0.44
CA ALA A 111 7.95 -18.30 0.50
C ALA A 111 8.04 -19.64 -0.23
N ILE A 112 7.03 -20.52 -0.15
CA ILE A 112 6.97 -21.77 -0.90
C ILE A 112 6.96 -21.49 -2.41
N VAL A 113 6.16 -20.54 -2.88
CA VAL A 113 6.10 -20.18 -4.30
C VAL A 113 7.43 -19.58 -4.77
N ILE A 114 8.03 -18.69 -3.96
CA ILE A 114 9.33 -18.08 -4.25
C ILE A 114 10.44 -19.13 -4.30
N SER A 115 10.48 -20.06 -3.35
CA SER A 115 11.50 -21.12 -3.33
C SER A 115 11.46 -21.97 -4.59
N ARG A 116 10.27 -22.33 -5.06
CA ARG A 116 10.11 -23.04 -6.35
C ARG A 116 10.56 -22.21 -7.54
N ALA A 117 10.25 -20.91 -7.55
CA ALA A 117 10.70 -20.00 -8.62
C ALA A 117 12.24 -19.83 -8.65
N LEU A 118 12.89 -20.02 -7.50
CA LEU A 118 14.34 -19.87 -7.36
C LEU A 118 15.13 -21.17 -7.49
N GLN A 119 14.49 -22.34 -7.64
CA GLN A 119 15.17 -23.63 -7.87
C GLN A 119 15.79 -23.68 -9.28
N LYS A 120 16.86 -24.46 -9.42
CA LYS A 120 17.53 -24.78 -10.69
C LYS A 120 17.51 -26.29 -10.91
N PRO A 121 17.11 -26.78 -12.09
CA PRO A 121 16.57 -26.09 -13.26
C PRO A 121 15.13 -25.62 -13.00
N ILE A 122 14.71 -24.53 -13.69
CA ILE A 122 13.32 -24.04 -13.60
C ILE A 122 12.44 -25.01 -14.38
N ALA A 123 11.49 -25.68 -13.70
CA ALA A 123 10.49 -26.46 -14.38
C ALA A 123 9.56 -25.55 -15.22
N GLY A 124 9.22 -25.95 -16.44
CA GLY A 124 8.45 -25.11 -17.37
C GLY A 124 7.09 -24.65 -16.86
N MET A 125 6.49 -25.37 -15.89
CA MET A 125 5.24 -24.98 -15.24
C MET A 125 5.43 -23.94 -14.12
N THR A 126 6.66 -23.75 -13.62
CA THR A 126 6.93 -22.85 -12.49
C THR A 126 6.55 -21.38 -12.77
N PRO A 127 6.89 -20.77 -13.94
CA PRO A 127 6.50 -19.40 -14.23
C PRO A 127 4.98 -19.19 -14.22
N ARG A 128 4.23 -20.20 -14.72
CA ARG A 128 2.76 -20.15 -14.73
C ARG A 128 2.18 -20.18 -13.31
N LEU A 129 2.73 -21.03 -12.43
CA LEU A 129 2.32 -21.09 -11.02
C LEU A 129 2.58 -19.76 -10.32
N VAL A 130 3.75 -19.16 -10.52
CA VAL A 130 4.13 -17.88 -9.91
C VAL A 130 3.19 -16.77 -10.36
N TYR A 131 2.93 -16.64 -11.67
CA TYR A 131 1.99 -15.62 -12.17
C TYR A 131 0.57 -15.86 -11.68
N LYS A 132 0.09 -17.12 -11.63
CA LYS A 132 -1.23 -17.44 -11.09
C LYS A 132 -1.38 -17.06 -9.63
N TRP A 133 -0.35 -17.33 -8.81
CA TRP A 133 -0.33 -17.00 -7.39
C TRP A 133 -0.41 -15.50 -7.16
N PHE A 134 0.48 -14.73 -7.78
CA PHE A 134 0.49 -13.28 -7.57
C PHE A 134 -0.71 -12.58 -8.21
N TYR A 135 -1.25 -13.11 -9.29
CA TYR A 135 -2.51 -12.63 -9.86
C TYR A 135 -3.69 -12.87 -8.90
N LEU A 136 -3.74 -14.01 -8.26
CA LEU A 136 -4.74 -14.32 -7.23
C LEU A 136 -4.65 -13.35 -6.04
N ILE A 137 -3.44 -13.11 -5.53
CA ILE A 137 -3.22 -12.13 -4.46
C ILE A 137 -3.70 -10.74 -4.89
N TYR A 138 -3.35 -10.32 -6.10
CA TYR A 138 -3.79 -9.04 -6.65
C TYR A 138 -5.31 -8.92 -6.70
N MET A 139 -6.00 -9.94 -7.20
CA MET A 139 -7.47 -9.94 -7.31
C MET A 139 -8.15 -9.95 -5.94
N ILE A 140 -7.68 -10.77 -5.00
CA ILE A 140 -8.23 -10.84 -3.64
C ILE A 140 -8.01 -9.51 -2.90
N SER A 141 -6.78 -8.97 -2.94
CA SER A 141 -6.46 -7.72 -2.27
C SER A 141 -7.23 -6.53 -2.85
N TYR A 142 -7.40 -6.49 -4.17
CA TYR A 142 -8.21 -5.48 -4.83
C TYR A 142 -9.69 -5.59 -4.43
N ALA A 143 -10.26 -6.79 -4.46
CA ALA A 143 -11.65 -7.02 -4.06
C ALA A 143 -11.91 -6.61 -2.60
N ILE A 144 -11.04 -7.03 -1.66
CA ILE A 144 -11.14 -6.66 -0.25
C ILE A 144 -11.00 -5.14 -0.08
N GLY A 145 -10.08 -4.50 -0.79
CA GLY A 145 -9.88 -3.06 -0.76
C GLY A 145 -11.13 -2.29 -1.26
N VAL A 146 -11.73 -2.74 -2.37
CA VAL A 146 -12.97 -2.15 -2.89
C VAL A 146 -14.14 -2.32 -1.92
N VAL A 147 -14.31 -3.51 -1.33
CA VAL A 147 -15.36 -3.77 -0.32
C VAL A 147 -15.14 -2.86 0.89
N GLY A 148 -13.91 -2.77 1.40
CA GLY A 148 -13.57 -1.86 2.51
C GLY A 148 -13.90 -0.41 2.20
N TYR A 149 -13.55 0.06 1.00
CA TYR A 149 -13.86 1.41 0.54
C TYR A 149 -15.38 1.66 0.49
N ILE A 150 -16.15 0.72 -0.05
CA ILE A 150 -17.61 0.82 -0.12
C ILE A 150 -18.22 0.88 1.28
N ILE A 151 -17.76 0.04 2.23
CA ILE A 151 -18.26 0.05 3.61
C ILE A 151 -18.01 1.41 4.28
N VAL A 152 -16.78 1.96 4.15
CA VAL A 152 -16.42 3.27 4.68
C VAL A 152 -17.32 4.35 4.08
N LEU A 153 -17.51 4.34 2.76
CA LEU A 153 -18.34 5.32 2.06
C LEU A 153 -19.81 5.25 2.48
N LEU A 154 -20.37 4.05 2.59
CA LEU A 154 -21.76 3.84 3.06
C LEU A 154 -21.92 4.30 4.53
N THR A 155 -20.90 4.10 5.37
CA THR A 155 -20.93 4.56 6.76
C THR A 155 -20.90 6.09 6.83
N LEU A 156 -20.10 6.74 6.01
CA LEU A 156 -20.05 8.22 5.93
C LEU A 156 -21.33 8.82 5.38
N LEU A 157 -22.03 8.13 4.47
CA LEU A 157 -23.34 8.53 3.96
C LEU A 157 -24.47 8.28 4.95
N GLY A 158 -24.20 7.68 6.11
CA GLY A 158 -25.20 7.43 7.15
C GLY A 158 -26.12 6.25 6.86
N VAL A 159 -25.79 5.37 5.92
CA VAL A 159 -26.60 4.19 5.59
C VAL A 159 -26.76 3.24 6.78
N ASN A 160 -25.77 3.21 7.68
CA ASN A 160 -25.83 2.48 8.95
C ASN A 160 -27.01 2.91 9.84
N LEU A 161 -27.47 4.17 9.75
CA LEU A 161 -28.62 4.66 10.49
C LEU A 161 -29.95 3.97 10.04
N MET A 162 -30.05 3.60 8.76
CA MET A 162 -31.19 2.82 8.26
C MET A 162 -31.30 1.45 8.94
N PHE A 163 -30.15 0.85 9.29
CA PHE A 163 -30.10 -0.43 10.01
C PHE A 163 -30.11 -0.28 11.53
N ARG A 164 -30.35 0.93 12.06
CA ARG A 164 -30.31 1.25 13.50
C ARG A 164 -29.05 0.75 14.22
N SER A 165 -27.92 0.71 13.51
CA SER A 165 -26.64 0.25 14.01
C SER A 165 -25.70 1.43 14.27
N LEU A 166 -24.83 1.28 15.27
CA LEU A 166 -23.79 2.28 15.56
C LEU A 166 -22.82 2.39 14.38
N PRO A 167 -22.33 3.59 14.04
CA PRO A 167 -21.42 3.79 12.92
C PRO A 167 -20.03 3.18 13.17
N GLN A 168 -19.60 3.09 14.44
CA GLN A 168 -18.26 2.67 14.83
C GLN A 168 -17.88 1.27 14.32
N PRO A 169 -18.66 0.17 14.55
CA PRO A 169 -18.26 -1.16 14.08
C PRO A 169 -18.20 -1.26 12.54
N TRP A 170 -19.03 -0.49 11.83
CA TRP A 170 -19.00 -0.45 10.36
C TRP A 170 -17.73 0.24 9.86
N MET A 171 -17.37 1.37 10.49
CA MET A 171 -16.15 2.09 10.16
C MET A 171 -14.90 1.25 10.44
N ASP A 172 -14.85 0.59 11.61
CA ASP A 172 -13.73 -0.28 11.99
C ASP A 172 -13.57 -1.45 11.02
N CYS A 173 -14.67 -2.09 10.63
CA CYS A 173 -14.66 -3.18 9.65
C CYS A 173 -14.20 -2.68 8.27
N GLY A 174 -14.71 -1.54 7.80
CA GLY A 174 -14.35 -0.96 6.52
C GLY A 174 -12.87 -0.56 6.46
N LEU A 175 -12.37 0.12 7.50
CA LEU A 175 -10.96 0.50 7.60
C LEU A 175 -10.03 -0.71 7.70
N LEU A 176 -10.44 -1.75 8.44
CA LEU A 176 -9.68 -2.99 8.54
C LEU A 176 -9.56 -3.70 7.19
N CYS A 177 -10.68 -3.87 6.48
CA CYS A 177 -10.68 -4.45 5.12
C CYS A 177 -9.81 -3.63 4.16
N LEU A 178 -9.94 -2.31 4.20
CA LEU A 178 -9.16 -1.40 3.37
C LEU A 178 -7.65 -1.53 3.66
N PHE A 179 -7.28 -1.56 4.93
CA PHE A 179 -5.89 -1.76 5.35
C PHE A 179 -5.33 -3.10 4.85
N TYR A 180 -6.02 -4.22 5.09
CA TYR A 180 -5.55 -5.53 4.62
C TYR A 180 -5.47 -5.60 3.09
N GLY A 181 -6.49 -5.13 2.38
CA GLY A 181 -6.51 -5.11 0.92
C GLY A 181 -5.33 -4.32 0.35
N LEU A 182 -5.08 -3.11 0.85
CA LEU A 182 -3.98 -2.27 0.38
C LEU A 182 -2.61 -2.83 0.79
N TYR A 183 -2.45 -3.26 2.03
CA TYR A 183 -1.18 -3.77 2.56
C TYR A 183 -0.70 -5.02 1.80
N TYR A 184 -1.54 -6.05 1.69
CA TYR A 184 -1.17 -7.27 0.94
C TYR A 184 -1.12 -7.03 -0.56
N GLY A 185 -1.89 -6.06 -1.08
CA GLY A 185 -1.79 -5.60 -2.46
C GLY A 185 -0.41 -5.03 -2.79
N VAL A 186 0.15 -4.18 -1.90
CA VAL A 186 1.51 -3.63 -2.06
C VAL A 186 2.56 -4.73 -1.96
N LEU A 187 2.51 -5.57 -0.91
CA LEU A 187 3.47 -6.66 -0.73
C LEU A 187 3.48 -7.63 -1.90
N GLY A 188 2.31 -8.11 -2.31
CA GLY A 188 2.17 -9.04 -3.44
C GLY A 188 2.73 -8.44 -4.72
N ARG A 189 2.43 -7.17 -4.99
CA ARG A 189 2.89 -6.44 -6.16
C ARG A 189 4.42 -6.28 -6.20
N ASP A 190 5.02 -5.85 -5.09
CA ASP A 190 6.45 -5.54 -5.06
C ASP A 190 7.31 -6.82 -5.05
N ILE A 191 6.84 -7.87 -4.35
CA ILE A 191 7.47 -9.19 -4.41
C ILE A 191 7.39 -9.76 -5.83
N SER A 192 6.23 -9.68 -6.48
CA SER A 192 6.03 -10.21 -7.83
C SER A 192 6.96 -9.57 -8.87
N GLU A 193 7.19 -8.26 -8.79
CA GLU A 193 8.11 -7.54 -9.67
C GLU A 193 9.54 -8.08 -9.55
N ILE A 194 10.04 -8.24 -8.32
CA ILE A 194 11.40 -8.75 -8.06
C ILE A 194 11.54 -10.21 -8.49
N ILE A 195 10.53 -11.05 -8.24
CA ILE A 195 10.58 -12.47 -8.60
C ILE A 195 10.49 -12.67 -10.11
N THR A 196 9.65 -11.90 -10.80
CA THR A 196 9.55 -11.91 -12.25
C THR A 196 10.89 -11.59 -12.90
N ASP A 197 11.61 -10.56 -12.44
CA ASP A 197 12.93 -10.21 -12.95
C ASP A 197 13.96 -11.33 -12.71
N LYS A 198 13.99 -11.89 -11.51
CA LYS A 198 14.90 -12.99 -11.19
C LYS A 198 14.61 -14.27 -12.00
N MET A 199 13.33 -14.59 -12.17
CA MET A 199 12.89 -15.76 -12.93
C MET A 199 13.22 -15.61 -14.40
N ALA A 200 12.89 -14.46 -15.01
CA ALA A 200 13.18 -14.18 -16.42
C ALA A 200 14.69 -14.18 -16.72
N ALA A 201 15.49 -13.61 -15.81
CA ALA A 201 16.95 -13.64 -15.93
C ALA A 201 17.52 -15.07 -15.86
N LYS A 202 16.91 -15.98 -15.08
CA LYS A 202 17.33 -17.38 -14.98
C LYS A 202 16.96 -18.20 -16.21
N ILE A 203 15.84 -17.93 -16.86
CA ILE A 203 15.44 -18.57 -18.11
C ILE A 203 16.41 -18.20 -19.24
N GLY A 204 17.02 -16.99 -19.16
CA GLY A 204 18.13 -16.59 -20.02
C GLY A 204 17.74 -15.83 -21.29
N TYR A 205 16.43 -15.65 -21.56
CA TYR A 205 15.96 -14.83 -22.70
C TYR A 205 15.77 -13.35 -22.34
N TYR A 206 15.87 -13.01 -21.06
CA TYR A 206 15.72 -11.63 -20.56
C TYR A 206 16.94 -11.21 -19.76
N THR A 207 17.40 -10.00 -20.01
CA THR A 207 18.44 -9.32 -19.20
C THR A 207 17.97 -7.91 -18.89
N ALA A 208 18.07 -7.48 -17.65
CA ALA A 208 17.66 -6.12 -17.27
C ALA A 208 18.55 -5.04 -17.90
N THR A 209 19.83 -5.37 -18.13
CA THR A 209 20.86 -4.49 -18.67
C THR A 209 21.70 -5.25 -19.68
N GLY A 210 21.35 -5.16 -20.98
CA GLY A 210 22.19 -5.77 -22.01
C GLY A 210 21.48 -6.73 -22.97
N ILE A 211 22.27 -7.49 -23.69
CA ILE A 211 21.84 -8.47 -24.69
C ILE A 211 21.44 -9.77 -23.98
N PRO A 212 20.35 -10.46 -24.39
CA PRO A 212 19.96 -11.76 -23.82
C PRO A 212 21.08 -12.79 -23.97
N VAL A 213 21.22 -13.67 -22.99
CA VAL A 213 22.25 -14.73 -23.00
C VAL A 213 21.93 -15.80 -24.05
N ARG A 214 20.66 -16.01 -24.36
CA ARG A 214 20.19 -16.99 -25.34
C ARG A 214 19.46 -16.31 -26.49
N GLN A 215 19.71 -16.79 -27.71
CA GLN A 215 18.88 -16.42 -28.85
C GLN A 215 17.51 -17.10 -28.75
N LEU A 216 16.47 -16.35 -29.08
CA LEU A 216 15.10 -16.85 -29.02
C LEU A 216 14.81 -17.64 -30.30
N GLU A 217 14.50 -18.94 -30.16
CA GLU A 217 13.99 -19.75 -31.25
C GLU A 217 12.54 -19.36 -31.57
N PRO A 218 12.10 -19.39 -32.82
CA PRO A 218 10.79 -18.88 -33.22
C PRO A 218 9.61 -19.60 -32.55
N ASN A 219 9.81 -20.83 -32.06
CA ASN A 219 8.75 -21.63 -31.43
C ASN A 219 8.86 -21.70 -29.88
N ILE A 220 9.66 -20.89 -29.26
CA ILE A 220 9.84 -20.89 -27.79
C ILE A 220 9.32 -19.60 -27.17
N CYS A 221 8.54 -19.74 -26.09
CA CYS A 221 8.08 -18.60 -25.30
C CYS A 221 9.20 -18.10 -24.37
N ALA A 222 9.70 -16.87 -24.57
CA ALA A 222 10.78 -16.32 -23.76
C ALA A 222 10.42 -16.09 -22.27
N VAL A 223 9.14 -16.16 -21.90
CA VAL A 223 8.69 -15.97 -20.50
C VAL A 223 8.75 -17.26 -19.70
N CYS A 224 8.39 -18.40 -20.31
CA CYS A 224 8.39 -19.69 -19.60
C CYS A 224 9.45 -20.67 -20.10
N GLY A 225 10.07 -20.41 -21.25
CA GLY A 225 11.05 -21.31 -21.88
C GLY A 225 10.43 -22.57 -22.53
N ASN A 226 9.12 -22.70 -22.56
CA ASN A 226 8.43 -23.84 -23.18
C ASN A 226 8.15 -23.56 -24.65
N PRO A 227 8.08 -24.63 -25.47
CA PRO A 227 7.70 -24.50 -26.87
C PRO A 227 6.26 -23.98 -27.00
N ILE A 228 6.06 -23.13 -27.97
CA ILE A 228 4.74 -22.65 -28.40
C ILE A 228 4.20 -23.73 -29.35
N LEU A 229 3.51 -24.73 -28.79
CA LEU A 229 3.01 -25.84 -29.57
C LEU A 229 1.84 -25.40 -30.44
N VAL A 230 2.11 -25.27 -31.73
CA VAL A 230 1.13 -25.40 -32.79
C VAL A 230 1.30 -26.82 -33.33
N GLN A 231 0.92 -27.83 -32.57
CA GLN A 231 0.83 -29.19 -33.11
C GLN A 231 -0.63 -29.52 -33.37
N ASP A 232 -0.88 -29.70 -34.63
CA ASP A 232 -2.15 -30.04 -35.28
C ASP A 232 -2.52 -31.54 -35.06
N ASN A 233 -2.43 -31.98 -33.81
CA ASN A 233 -2.91 -33.30 -33.42
C ASN A 233 -4.21 -33.14 -32.63
N SER A 234 -5.26 -33.77 -33.12
CA SER A 234 -6.67 -33.66 -32.77
C SER A 234 -7.08 -33.82 -31.28
N ASN A 235 -6.12 -33.92 -30.34
CA ASN A 235 -6.35 -34.01 -28.90
C ASN A 235 -5.41 -33.13 -28.05
N ALA A 236 -4.60 -32.24 -28.62
CA ALA A 236 -3.79 -31.32 -27.87
C ALA A 236 -4.60 -30.07 -27.54
N ILE A 237 -4.64 -29.67 -26.27
CA ILE A 237 -5.19 -28.40 -25.85
C ILE A 237 -4.32 -27.31 -26.49
N VAL A 238 -4.83 -26.69 -27.57
CA VAL A 238 -4.15 -25.57 -28.23
C VAL A 238 -4.11 -24.40 -27.28
N GLU A 239 -2.94 -24.12 -26.72
CA GLU A 239 -2.75 -22.95 -25.85
C GLU A 239 -2.87 -21.66 -26.69
N LYS A 240 -3.65 -20.72 -26.19
CA LYS A 240 -3.79 -19.42 -26.84
C LYS A 240 -2.46 -18.69 -26.87
N THR A 241 -2.06 -18.23 -28.04
CA THR A 241 -0.84 -17.48 -28.29
C THR A 241 -1.15 -16.02 -28.58
N TYR A 242 -0.23 -15.14 -28.27
CA TYR A 242 -0.34 -13.71 -28.52
C TYR A 242 0.91 -13.20 -29.24
N ASN A 243 0.71 -12.54 -30.38
CA ASN A 243 1.76 -11.89 -31.16
C ASN A 243 1.85 -10.41 -30.78
N LEU A 244 3.04 -9.98 -30.35
CA LEU A 244 3.33 -8.57 -30.09
C LEU A 244 3.57 -7.80 -31.40
N THR A 245 3.50 -6.46 -31.33
CA THR A 245 3.83 -5.56 -32.45
C THR A 245 5.23 -5.76 -33.00
N CYS A 246 6.17 -6.18 -32.16
CA CYS A 246 7.54 -6.54 -32.53
C CYS A 246 7.69 -7.90 -33.21
N GLY A 247 6.61 -8.61 -33.50
CA GLY A 247 6.63 -9.93 -34.16
C GLY A 247 6.96 -11.11 -33.25
N HIS A 248 7.28 -10.91 -31.98
CA HIS A 248 7.56 -12.00 -31.04
C HIS A 248 6.27 -12.60 -30.49
N THR A 249 6.20 -13.94 -30.51
CA THR A 249 5.04 -14.73 -30.06
C THR A 249 5.26 -15.30 -28.67
N PHE A 250 4.20 -15.28 -27.84
CA PHE A 250 4.21 -15.80 -26.48
C PHE A 250 2.90 -16.53 -26.20
N HIS A 251 2.88 -17.38 -25.17
CA HIS A 251 1.59 -17.83 -24.62
C HIS A 251 0.84 -16.62 -24.05
N GLU A 252 -0.44 -16.52 -24.33
CA GLU A 252 -1.26 -15.38 -23.88
C GLU A 252 -1.19 -15.20 -22.36
N PHE A 253 -1.30 -16.29 -21.60
CA PHE A 253 -1.19 -16.25 -20.14
C PHE A 253 0.18 -15.74 -19.65
N CYS A 254 1.27 -16.12 -20.31
CA CYS A 254 2.62 -15.73 -19.93
C CYS A 254 2.86 -14.23 -20.16
N ILE A 255 2.46 -13.71 -21.31
CA ILE A 255 2.66 -12.29 -21.62
C ILE A 255 1.72 -11.39 -20.79
N ARG A 256 0.48 -11.84 -20.52
CA ARG A 256 -0.41 -11.14 -19.59
C ARG A 256 0.15 -11.11 -18.18
N GLY A 257 0.67 -12.24 -17.67
CA GLY A 257 1.35 -12.31 -16.38
C GLY A 257 2.56 -11.39 -16.32
N TRP A 258 3.37 -11.34 -17.36
CA TRP A 258 4.51 -10.43 -17.49
C TRP A 258 4.11 -8.96 -17.40
N CYS A 259 3.03 -8.58 -18.09
CA CYS A 259 2.57 -7.19 -18.13
C CYS A 259 1.85 -6.76 -16.84
N ILE A 260 0.94 -7.61 -16.29
CA ILE A 260 0.13 -7.27 -15.10
C ILE A 260 0.90 -7.49 -13.81
N VAL A 261 1.40 -8.72 -13.62
CA VAL A 261 2.03 -9.17 -12.37
C VAL A 261 3.47 -8.65 -12.29
N GLY A 262 4.24 -8.77 -13.39
CA GLY A 262 5.60 -8.28 -13.49
C GLY A 262 5.72 -6.77 -13.70
N LYS A 263 4.61 -6.06 -13.97
CA LYS A 263 4.57 -4.61 -14.31
C LYS A 263 5.48 -4.21 -15.48
N LYS A 264 5.78 -5.12 -16.37
CA LYS A 264 6.65 -4.86 -17.51
C LYS A 264 5.81 -4.49 -18.73
N GLN A 265 5.98 -3.27 -19.21
CA GLN A 265 5.31 -2.78 -20.42
C GLN A 265 6.19 -2.95 -21.66
N THR A 266 7.11 -3.88 -21.62
CA THR A 266 8.06 -4.12 -22.70
C THR A 266 8.12 -5.61 -23.05
N CYS A 267 8.43 -5.91 -24.31
CA CYS A 267 8.66 -7.27 -24.77
C CYS A 267 9.76 -7.93 -23.92
N PRO A 268 9.56 -9.16 -23.42
CA PRO A 268 10.56 -9.88 -22.64
C PRO A 268 11.90 -10.04 -23.35
N TYR A 269 11.91 -10.10 -24.67
CA TYR A 269 13.10 -10.33 -25.46
C TYR A 269 13.73 -9.06 -26.04
N CYS A 270 13.02 -8.32 -26.91
CA CYS A 270 13.57 -7.14 -27.59
C CYS A 270 13.37 -5.81 -26.86
N LYS A 271 12.66 -5.81 -25.73
CA LYS A 271 12.36 -4.62 -24.89
C LYS A 271 11.52 -3.54 -25.58
N GLU A 272 10.96 -3.81 -26.76
CA GLU A 272 10.01 -2.92 -27.41
C GLU A 272 8.76 -2.74 -26.56
N LYS A 273 8.16 -1.55 -26.57
CA LYS A 273 6.94 -1.28 -25.77
C LYS A 273 5.76 -2.11 -26.28
N VAL A 274 5.04 -2.71 -25.33
CA VAL A 274 3.82 -3.48 -25.59
C VAL A 274 2.61 -2.56 -25.57
N ASP A 275 1.75 -2.65 -26.59
CA ASP A 275 0.47 -1.95 -26.58
C ASP A 275 -0.53 -2.67 -25.67
N LEU A 276 -0.62 -2.20 -24.43
CA LEU A 276 -1.53 -2.73 -23.43
C LEU A 276 -3.00 -2.49 -23.78
N LYS A 277 -3.32 -1.44 -24.57
CA LYS A 277 -4.70 -1.14 -24.97
C LYS A 277 -5.24 -2.20 -25.90
N ARG A 278 -4.39 -2.69 -26.81
CA ARG A 278 -4.73 -3.79 -27.74
C ARG A 278 -4.82 -5.15 -27.04
N MET A 279 -3.97 -5.37 -26.04
CA MET A 279 -3.93 -6.64 -25.30
C MET A 279 -5.11 -6.80 -24.34
N PHE A 280 -5.54 -5.72 -23.68
CA PHE A 280 -6.62 -5.72 -22.69
C PHE A 280 -7.84 -4.98 -23.26
N CYS A 281 -8.70 -5.74 -23.92
CA CYS A 281 -9.96 -5.18 -24.46
C CYS A 281 -10.95 -4.84 -23.35
N ASN A 282 -11.01 -5.67 -22.28
CA ASN A 282 -11.93 -5.47 -21.19
C ASN A 282 -11.43 -4.39 -20.22
N PRO A 283 -12.27 -3.40 -19.84
CA PRO A 283 -11.90 -2.38 -18.87
C PRO A 283 -11.42 -2.93 -17.53
N TRP A 284 -12.00 -4.05 -17.09
CA TRP A 284 -11.69 -4.72 -15.81
C TRP A 284 -10.33 -5.44 -15.78
N GLU A 285 -9.77 -5.75 -16.93
CA GLU A 285 -8.46 -6.39 -17.06
C GLU A 285 -7.32 -5.37 -17.16
N LYS A 286 -7.65 -4.11 -17.42
CA LYS A 286 -6.63 -3.04 -17.51
C LYS A 286 -6.04 -2.78 -16.12
N PRO A 287 -4.70 -2.68 -16.00
CA PRO A 287 -4.10 -2.25 -14.75
C PRO A 287 -4.62 -0.85 -14.40
N HIS A 288 -5.30 -0.73 -13.27
CA HIS A 288 -5.83 0.54 -12.80
C HIS A 288 -4.68 1.47 -12.38
N VAL A 289 -4.44 2.51 -13.15
CA VAL A 289 -3.37 3.49 -12.88
C VAL A 289 -3.56 4.13 -11.50
N PHE A 290 -4.80 4.49 -11.17
CA PHE A 290 -5.14 5.05 -9.85
C PHE A 290 -4.80 4.09 -8.70
N TYR A 291 -5.19 2.80 -8.83
CA TYR A 291 -4.88 1.79 -7.81
C TYR A 291 -3.36 1.60 -7.67
N GLY A 292 -2.62 1.62 -8.77
CA GLY A 292 -1.16 1.57 -8.75
C GLY A 292 -0.53 2.74 -7.98
N SER A 293 -1.00 3.96 -8.21
CA SER A 293 -0.55 5.16 -7.50
C SER A 293 -0.91 5.13 -6.02
N LEU A 294 -2.11 4.64 -5.70
CA LEU A 294 -2.55 4.45 -4.31
C LEU A 294 -1.65 3.44 -3.58
N LEU A 295 -1.31 2.31 -4.22
CA LEU A 295 -0.39 1.33 -3.63
C LEU A 295 1.02 1.93 -3.41
N ASP A 296 1.50 2.80 -4.29
CA ASP A 296 2.80 3.48 -4.10
C ASP A 296 2.75 4.45 -2.90
N PHE A 297 1.63 5.14 -2.72
CA PHE A 297 1.40 6.01 -1.57
C PHE A 297 1.34 5.22 -0.25
N ILE A 298 0.60 4.10 -0.22
CA ILE A 298 0.53 3.21 0.95
C ILE A 298 1.90 2.62 1.29
N ARG A 299 2.68 2.22 0.29
CA ARG A 299 4.07 1.78 0.50
C ARG A 299 4.89 2.85 1.22
N TYR A 300 4.77 4.09 0.80
CA TYR A 300 5.46 5.20 1.45
C TYR A 300 4.99 5.38 2.90
N LEU A 301 3.68 5.38 3.14
CA LEU A 301 3.11 5.54 4.48
C LEU A 301 3.57 4.45 5.45
N VAL A 302 3.50 3.19 5.05
CA VAL A 302 3.79 2.05 5.94
C VAL A 302 5.29 1.84 6.15
N ALA A 303 6.11 2.04 5.11
CA ALA A 303 7.54 1.79 5.20
C ALA A 303 8.32 2.97 5.80
N TRP A 304 7.96 4.21 5.46
CA TRP A 304 8.84 5.35 5.77
C TRP A 304 8.28 6.26 6.86
N GLN A 305 6.96 6.44 6.95
CA GLN A 305 6.38 7.31 7.98
C GLN A 305 6.73 6.88 9.41
N PRO A 306 6.64 5.59 9.79
CA PRO A 306 7.05 5.18 11.15
C PRO A 306 8.51 5.45 11.44
N VAL A 307 9.40 5.28 10.45
CA VAL A 307 10.84 5.53 10.59
C VAL A 307 11.10 7.04 10.78
N ILE A 308 10.46 7.88 9.96
CA ILE A 308 10.59 9.35 10.06
C ILE A 308 10.07 9.82 11.41
N PHE A 309 8.90 9.32 11.84
CA PHE A 309 8.30 9.70 13.11
C PHE A 309 9.16 9.29 14.33
N SER A 310 9.70 8.06 14.31
CA SER A 310 10.66 7.61 15.33
C SER A 310 11.93 8.46 15.35
N GLY A 311 12.39 8.90 14.17
CA GLY A 311 13.52 9.82 14.06
C GLY A 311 13.23 11.19 14.68
N VAL A 312 12.03 11.73 14.45
CA VAL A 312 11.59 13.00 15.06
C VAL A 312 11.51 12.88 16.59
N GLN A 313 10.91 11.80 17.11
CA GLN A 313 10.84 11.56 18.55
C GLN A 313 12.25 11.45 19.16
N PHE A 314 13.15 10.74 18.51
CA PHE A 314 14.54 10.62 18.96
C PHE A 314 15.25 11.97 19.01
N VAL A 315 15.06 12.85 18.02
CA VAL A 315 15.62 14.20 18.02
C VAL A 315 15.02 15.05 19.14
N ASN A 316 13.71 15.01 19.35
CA ASN A 316 13.04 15.74 20.43
C ASN A 316 13.54 15.27 21.80
N TYR A 317 13.72 13.96 21.98
CA TYR A 317 14.28 13.39 23.21
C TYR A 317 15.72 13.90 23.49
N ILE A 318 16.60 13.92 22.47
CA ILE A 318 17.97 14.45 22.64
C ILE A 318 17.97 15.93 22.99
N LEU A 319 17.05 16.71 22.43
CA LEU A 319 16.93 18.14 22.69
C LEU A 319 16.21 18.46 24.02
N GLY A 320 15.75 17.44 24.75
CA GLY A 320 15.06 17.63 26.02
C GLY A 320 13.72 18.39 25.89
N LEU A 321 13.05 18.22 24.74
CA LEU A 321 11.75 18.86 24.45
C LEU A 321 10.55 17.97 24.88
N GLU A 322 10.80 16.78 25.42
CA GLU A 322 9.78 15.87 25.99
C GLU A 322 9.71 16.00 27.51
#